data_6ffb3613c1d80c0c55c5077348c67fe5
#
_entry.id   6ffb3613c1d80c0c55c5077348c67fe5
#
_cell.length_a   1.000
_cell.length_b   1.000
_cell.length_c   1.000
_cell.angle_alpha   90.00
_cell.angle_beta   90.00
_cell.angle_gamma   90.00
#
_symmetry.space_group_name_H-M   'P 1'
#
loop_
_entity.id
_entity.type
_entity.pdbx_description
1 polymer ?
#
loop_
_entity_poly.entity_id
_entity_poly.type
_entity_poly.pdbx_seq_one_letter_code
_entity_poly.pdbx_strand_id
1 'polypeptide(L)'
;MKWLIRVLQVAFALTFIFSGVAKCIDPTGTSLKFNEYLLYFGLDSLVDFTMGLAWLLSIVEFSIGFSLLVGHAVRVSLFFGVCMMLLFTPLTLWLALSNAIQDCGCFGDALHLSNWETFWKNVVLDVMLALFIWRRKDLYELIGSTNYTFYFYWCLLVAIGLCWIGTFRDPFIDFRPYHPGVDIAAGALGQTDGSEATEDVEYFCIYEKDGVRKEFALEELPDEDDGWEFVETVERPVGGAVSDVGSEADANRTQPLDFFARTTDGELFTEELLTKSGYTFVLLSPSLDHANQHDLDRIEQLYEYAFDHQYAFYCLTARDTIQVTNRQYNTGAEYPFLFTDAQIVETITRANPGVMLLRDGVLCWKENLSTLDVKALVNAKLDEQSYGEVMEIDYQKRFLALLI
;
A
#
# COMPACT_ATOMS: atom_id res chain seq x y z
N MET A 1 -36.31 -16.15 -10.50
CA MET A 1 -36.01 -14.74 -10.22
C MET A 1 -35.62 -14.49 -8.76
N LYS A 2 -36.36 -14.98 -7.74
CA LYS A 2 -35.99 -14.85 -6.31
C LYS A 2 -34.60 -15.44 -5.98
N TRP A 3 -34.29 -16.62 -6.54
CA TRP A 3 -33.01 -17.28 -6.34
C TRP A 3 -31.85 -16.40 -6.89
N LEU A 4 -32.00 -15.82 -8.08
CA LEU A 4 -30.99 -14.93 -8.67
C LEU A 4 -30.73 -13.70 -7.77
N ILE A 5 -31.79 -13.06 -7.24
CA ILE A 5 -31.68 -11.91 -6.35
C ILE A 5 -30.90 -12.28 -5.09
N ARG A 6 -31.12 -13.48 -4.53
CA ARG A 6 -30.40 -13.98 -3.35
C ARG A 6 -28.91 -14.20 -3.64
N VAL A 7 -28.59 -14.78 -4.80
CA VAL A 7 -27.18 -14.97 -5.20
C VAL A 7 -26.48 -13.61 -5.38
N LEU A 8 -27.13 -12.67 -6.06
CA LEU A 8 -26.60 -11.32 -6.22
C LEU A 8 -26.46 -10.60 -4.87
N GLN A 9 -27.42 -10.77 -3.94
CA GLN A 9 -27.35 -10.21 -2.60
C GLN A 9 -26.14 -10.75 -1.82
N VAL A 10 -25.88 -12.04 -1.89
CA VAL A 10 -24.72 -12.66 -1.25
C VAL A 10 -23.44 -12.16 -1.89
N ALA A 11 -23.36 -12.11 -3.21
CA ALA A 11 -22.17 -11.60 -3.92
C ALA A 11 -21.88 -10.14 -3.57
N PHE A 12 -22.88 -9.27 -3.61
CA PHE A 12 -22.76 -7.86 -3.21
C PHE A 12 -22.31 -7.73 -1.74
N ALA A 13 -22.96 -8.47 -0.85
CA ALA A 13 -22.64 -8.45 0.58
C ALA A 13 -21.20 -8.89 0.85
N LEU A 14 -20.72 -9.96 0.20
CA LEU A 14 -19.36 -10.45 0.33
C LEU A 14 -18.33 -9.44 -0.21
N THR A 15 -18.63 -8.75 -1.32
CA THR A 15 -17.76 -7.69 -1.86
C THR A 15 -17.58 -6.57 -0.84
N PHE A 16 -18.66 -6.09 -0.22
CA PHE A 16 -18.61 -5.03 0.79
C PHE A 16 -17.97 -5.49 2.11
N ILE A 17 -18.21 -6.73 2.54
CA ILE A 17 -17.55 -7.32 3.72
C ILE A 17 -16.05 -7.42 3.47
N PHE A 18 -15.63 -7.95 2.31
CA PHE A 18 -14.22 -8.07 1.97
C PHE A 18 -13.53 -6.71 1.92
N SER A 19 -14.15 -5.72 1.26
CA SER A 19 -13.65 -4.35 1.18
C SER A 19 -13.52 -3.71 2.58
N GLY A 20 -14.55 -3.83 3.40
CA GLY A 20 -14.55 -3.30 4.77
C GLY A 20 -13.53 -3.99 5.67
N VAL A 21 -13.41 -5.32 5.61
CA VAL A 21 -12.43 -6.08 6.41
C VAL A 21 -11.00 -5.74 5.99
N ALA A 22 -10.70 -5.70 4.70
CA ALA A 22 -9.37 -5.35 4.21
C ALA A 22 -8.92 -3.98 4.74
N LYS A 23 -9.82 -2.97 4.69
CA LYS A 23 -9.55 -1.64 5.24
C LYS A 23 -9.53 -1.60 6.78
N CYS A 24 -10.30 -2.47 7.47
CA CYS A 24 -10.20 -2.58 8.93
C CYS A 24 -8.87 -3.20 9.39
N ILE A 25 -8.28 -4.07 8.59
CA ILE A 25 -6.97 -4.68 8.85
C ILE A 25 -5.86 -3.65 8.73
N ASP A 26 -5.91 -2.78 7.71
CA ASP A 26 -4.97 -1.67 7.51
C ASP A 26 -5.70 -0.32 7.30
N PRO A 27 -6.18 0.32 8.38
CA PRO A 27 -6.81 1.64 8.27
C PRO A 27 -5.83 2.72 7.85
N THR A 28 -4.53 2.55 8.17
CA THR A 28 -3.49 3.52 7.83
C THR A 28 -3.29 3.58 6.32
N GLY A 29 -3.25 2.43 5.60
CA GLY A 29 -3.21 2.42 4.14
C GLY A 29 -4.40 3.16 3.51
N THR A 30 -5.61 2.98 4.06
CA THR A 30 -6.79 3.74 3.63
C THR A 30 -6.66 5.24 3.93
N SER A 31 -6.09 5.61 5.09
CA SER A 31 -5.82 7.01 5.45
C SER A 31 -4.82 7.67 4.49
N LEU A 32 -3.76 6.96 4.11
CA LEU A 32 -2.76 7.44 3.13
C LEU A 32 -3.41 7.70 1.76
N LYS A 33 -4.31 6.83 1.31
CA LYS A 33 -5.07 7.08 0.08
C LYS A 33 -5.96 8.31 0.19
N PHE A 34 -6.62 8.54 1.32
CA PHE A 34 -7.34 9.79 1.54
C PHE A 34 -6.43 11.02 1.52
N ASN A 35 -5.22 10.94 2.11
CA ASN A 35 -4.24 12.01 2.03
C ASN A 35 -3.89 12.35 0.58
N GLU A 36 -3.62 11.33 -0.24
CA GLU A 36 -3.32 11.49 -1.67
C GLU A 36 -4.45 12.23 -2.40
N TYR A 37 -5.72 11.85 -2.18
CA TYR A 37 -6.87 12.56 -2.74
C TYR A 37 -7.00 14.00 -2.24
N LEU A 38 -6.87 14.23 -0.92
CA LEU A 38 -7.04 15.55 -0.34
C LEU A 38 -5.95 16.51 -0.80
N LEU A 39 -4.70 16.06 -0.86
CA LEU A 39 -3.56 16.82 -1.39
C LEU A 39 -3.76 17.15 -2.87
N TYR A 40 -4.22 16.18 -3.67
CA TYR A 40 -4.52 16.42 -5.09
C TYR A 40 -5.59 17.51 -5.30
N PHE A 41 -6.62 17.53 -4.44
CA PHE A 41 -7.68 18.53 -4.50
C PHE A 41 -7.36 19.84 -3.76
N GLY A 42 -6.15 20.00 -3.18
CA GLY A 42 -5.74 21.18 -2.42
C GLY A 42 -6.51 21.36 -1.10
N LEU A 43 -6.92 20.25 -0.47
CA LEU A 43 -7.66 20.23 0.79
C LEU A 43 -6.77 19.82 1.97
N ASP A 44 -5.55 20.37 2.03
CA ASP A 44 -4.50 20.03 3.00
C ASP A 44 -4.97 20.12 4.46
N SER A 45 -5.88 21.05 4.76
CA SER A 45 -6.43 21.26 6.11
C SER A 45 -7.26 20.08 6.63
N LEU A 46 -7.64 19.12 5.78
CA LEU A 46 -8.42 17.94 6.14
C LEU A 46 -7.57 16.68 6.34
N VAL A 47 -6.26 16.75 6.09
CA VAL A 47 -5.33 15.62 6.22
C VAL A 47 -5.34 15.04 7.64
N ASP A 48 -5.44 15.86 8.67
CA ASP A 48 -5.48 15.40 10.07
C ASP A 48 -6.71 14.53 10.40
N PHE A 49 -7.76 14.57 9.56
CA PHE A 49 -8.99 13.81 9.79
C PHE A 49 -9.05 12.49 9.01
N THR A 50 -8.07 12.20 8.15
CA THR A 50 -8.10 11.06 7.24
C THR A 50 -8.14 9.72 7.94
N MET A 51 -7.47 9.56 9.08
CA MET A 51 -7.57 8.34 9.89
C MET A 51 -9.00 8.09 10.37
N GLY A 52 -9.69 9.14 10.84
CA GLY A 52 -11.11 9.05 11.25
C GLY A 52 -12.03 8.71 10.06
N LEU A 53 -11.75 9.28 8.88
CA LEU A 53 -12.48 8.96 7.65
C LEU A 53 -12.23 7.52 7.20
N ALA A 54 -11.00 7.02 7.33
CA ALA A 54 -10.64 5.64 7.02
C ALA A 54 -11.41 4.64 7.91
N TRP A 55 -11.47 4.90 9.21
CA TRP A 55 -12.29 4.09 10.12
C TRP A 55 -13.77 4.14 9.77
N LEU A 56 -14.31 5.33 9.56
CA LEU A 56 -15.72 5.51 9.20
C LEU A 56 -16.08 4.73 7.94
N LEU A 57 -15.27 4.87 6.88
CA LEU A 57 -15.47 4.19 5.61
C LEU A 57 -15.45 2.67 5.80
N SER A 58 -14.41 2.14 6.45
CA SER A 58 -14.23 0.70 6.67
C SER A 58 -15.40 0.08 7.44
N ILE A 59 -15.83 0.75 8.53
CA ILE A 59 -16.92 0.29 9.38
C ILE A 59 -18.27 0.38 8.63
N VAL A 60 -18.50 1.43 7.85
CA VAL A 60 -19.73 1.60 7.07
C VAL A 60 -19.81 0.54 5.96
N GLU A 61 -18.73 0.31 5.20
CA GLU A 61 -18.68 -0.75 4.17
C GLU A 61 -18.97 -2.12 4.77
N PHE A 62 -18.25 -2.47 5.83
CA PHE A 62 -18.47 -3.75 6.54
C PHE A 62 -19.91 -3.89 7.02
N SER A 63 -20.47 -2.82 7.61
CA SER A 63 -21.85 -2.82 8.15
C SER A 63 -22.89 -2.99 7.05
N ILE A 64 -22.72 -2.35 5.89
CA ILE A 64 -23.60 -2.50 4.73
C ILE A 64 -23.59 -3.96 4.26
N GLY A 65 -22.39 -4.52 4.03
CA GLY A 65 -22.23 -5.88 3.56
C GLY A 65 -22.81 -6.89 4.53
N PHE A 66 -22.46 -6.78 5.81
CA PHE A 66 -22.95 -7.69 6.85
C PHE A 66 -24.47 -7.61 7.05
N SER A 67 -25.02 -6.40 7.09
CA SER A 67 -26.47 -6.19 7.21
C SER A 67 -27.24 -6.81 6.04
N LEU A 68 -26.74 -6.66 4.81
CA LEU A 68 -27.35 -7.27 3.63
C LEU A 68 -27.22 -8.80 3.63
N LEU A 69 -26.08 -9.33 4.09
CA LEU A 69 -25.88 -10.79 4.20
C LEU A 69 -26.86 -11.42 5.17
N VAL A 70 -27.02 -10.79 6.34
CA VAL A 70 -27.90 -11.28 7.42
C VAL A 70 -29.38 -10.96 7.15
N GLY A 71 -29.66 -9.95 6.31
CA GLY A 71 -31.00 -9.46 6.03
C GLY A 71 -31.53 -8.50 7.10
N HIS A 72 -30.62 -7.91 7.91
CA HIS A 72 -30.97 -6.91 8.93
C HIS A 72 -30.94 -5.50 8.40
N ALA A 73 -31.88 -4.66 8.85
CA ALA A 73 -31.91 -3.23 8.53
C ALA A 73 -31.72 -2.91 7.03
N VAL A 74 -32.19 -3.79 6.13
CA VAL A 74 -31.97 -3.76 4.68
C VAL A 74 -32.23 -2.36 4.09
N ARG A 75 -33.26 -1.63 4.56
CA ARG A 75 -33.54 -0.27 4.03
C ARG A 75 -32.44 0.72 4.35
N VAL A 76 -31.88 0.61 5.55
CA VAL A 76 -30.78 1.49 6.01
C VAL A 76 -29.51 1.17 5.22
N SER A 77 -29.20 -0.13 5.06
CA SER A 77 -28.05 -0.60 4.30
C SER A 77 -28.14 -0.20 2.83
N LEU A 78 -29.33 -0.33 2.21
CA LEU A 78 -29.54 0.14 0.83
C LEU A 78 -29.37 1.67 0.72
N PHE A 79 -29.84 2.45 1.69
CA PHE A 79 -29.66 3.89 1.70
C PHE A 79 -28.18 4.28 1.76
N PHE A 80 -27.44 3.73 2.72
CA PHE A 80 -25.99 4.00 2.82
C PHE A 80 -25.24 3.45 1.62
N GLY A 81 -25.62 2.30 1.07
CA GLY A 81 -25.06 1.77 -0.17
C GLY A 81 -25.23 2.72 -1.34
N VAL A 82 -26.42 3.33 -1.52
CA VAL A 82 -26.67 4.34 -2.54
C VAL A 82 -25.79 5.57 -2.31
N CYS A 83 -25.73 6.08 -1.08
CA CYS A 83 -24.89 7.25 -0.77
C CYS A 83 -23.42 6.99 -1.11
N MET A 84 -22.90 5.79 -0.77
CA MET A 84 -21.53 5.43 -1.10
C MET A 84 -21.32 5.32 -2.61
N MET A 85 -22.17 4.61 -3.32
CA MET A 85 -22.03 4.43 -4.77
C MET A 85 -22.16 5.73 -5.53
N LEU A 86 -23.02 6.67 -5.09
CA LEU A 86 -23.12 8.02 -5.64
C LEU A 86 -21.82 8.84 -5.49
N LEU A 87 -21.00 8.52 -4.50
CA LEU A 87 -19.69 9.14 -4.32
C LEU A 87 -18.61 8.40 -5.13
N PHE A 88 -18.55 7.06 -4.99
CA PHE A 88 -17.44 6.29 -5.54
C PHE A 88 -17.53 6.06 -7.06
N THR A 89 -18.74 5.91 -7.63
CA THR A 89 -18.85 5.67 -9.08
C THR A 89 -18.40 6.89 -9.91
N PRO A 90 -18.80 8.14 -9.59
CA PRO A 90 -18.25 9.32 -10.26
C PRO A 90 -16.75 9.51 -10.01
N LEU A 91 -16.28 9.25 -8.79
CA LEU A 91 -14.86 9.34 -8.44
C LEU A 91 -14.01 8.38 -9.26
N THR A 92 -14.43 7.11 -9.37
CA THR A 92 -13.71 6.10 -10.15
C THR A 92 -13.79 6.35 -11.65
N LEU A 93 -14.87 6.95 -12.16
CA LEU A 93 -14.93 7.40 -13.54
C LEU A 93 -13.93 8.52 -13.80
N TRP A 94 -13.85 9.49 -12.89
CA TRP A 94 -12.88 10.57 -12.99
C TRP A 94 -11.45 10.02 -12.97
N LEU A 95 -11.12 9.08 -12.07
CA LEU A 95 -9.82 8.39 -12.04
C LEU A 95 -9.50 7.65 -13.34
N ALA A 96 -10.50 6.93 -13.89
CA ALA A 96 -10.33 6.19 -15.15
C ALA A 96 -10.07 7.09 -16.36
N LEU A 97 -10.57 8.34 -16.33
CA LEU A 97 -10.38 9.31 -17.40
C LEU A 97 -9.10 10.15 -17.23
N SER A 98 -8.74 10.50 -15.99
CA SER A 98 -7.62 11.40 -15.69
C SER A 98 -6.30 10.68 -15.42
N ASN A 99 -6.34 9.40 -14.97
CA ASN A 99 -5.20 8.65 -14.42
C ASN A 99 -4.38 9.45 -13.40
N ALA A 100 -5.03 10.38 -12.69
CA ALA A 100 -4.39 11.28 -11.74
C ALA A 100 -3.80 10.53 -10.52
N ILE A 101 -4.40 9.41 -10.14
CA ILE A 101 -3.97 8.52 -9.06
C ILE A 101 -3.98 7.10 -9.61
N GLN A 102 -2.95 6.31 -9.34
CA GLN A 102 -2.73 5.00 -9.95
C GLN A 102 -3.85 3.99 -9.63
N ASP A 103 -4.33 3.98 -8.37
CA ASP A 103 -5.42 3.12 -7.95
C ASP A 103 -6.40 3.83 -7.01
N CYS A 104 -7.64 3.35 -6.98
CA CYS A 104 -8.69 3.90 -6.12
C CYS A 104 -8.55 3.50 -4.63
N GLY A 105 -7.77 2.46 -4.29
CA GLY A 105 -7.70 1.89 -2.94
C GLY A 105 -9.01 1.27 -2.44
N CYS A 106 -9.95 0.89 -3.34
CA CYS A 106 -11.26 0.36 -2.96
C CYS A 106 -11.20 -0.89 -2.09
N PHE A 107 -10.17 -1.72 -2.26
CA PHE A 107 -9.94 -2.94 -1.46
C PHE A 107 -8.68 -2.82 -0.58
N GLY A 108 -8.21 -1.58 -0.31
CA GLY A 108 -6.91 -1.37 0.32
C GLY A 108 -5.79 -2.00 -0.52
N ASP A 109 -4.72 -2.44 0.13
CA ASP A 109 -3.60 -3.11 -0.52
C ASP A 109 -3.87 -4.60 -0.81
N ALA A 110 -5.07 -5.13 -0.45
CA ALA A 110 -5.40 -6.54 -0.62
C ALA A 110 -5.67 -6.94 -2.08
N LEU A 111 -6.10 -6.00 -2.92
CA LEU A 111 -6.37 -6.24 -4.35
C LEU A 111 -6.22 -4.95 -5.13
N HIS A 112 -5.19 -4.90 -5.96
CA HIS A 112 -4.95 -3.80 -6.89
C HIS A 112 -5.77 -4.02 -8.16
N LEU A 113 -6.66 -3.07 -8.46
CA LEU A 113 -7.46 -3.03 -9.68
C LEU A 113 -7.08 -1.77 -10.44
N SER A 114 -6.98 -1.87 -11.75
CA SER A 114 -6.86 -0.70 -12.61
C SER A 114 -8.06 0.24 -12.43
N ASN A 115 -7.88 1.52 -12.75
CA ASN A 115 -8.95 2.52 -12.63
C ASN A 115 -10.20 2.14 -13.44
N TRP A 116 -10.03 1.54 -14.63
CA TRP A 116 -11.14 1.08 -15.46
C TRP A 116 -11.85 -0.15 -14.89
N GLU A 117 -11.11 -1.12 -14.36
CA GLU A 117 -11.71 -2.30 -13.69
C GLU A 117 -12.52 -1.88 -12.48
N THR A 118 -11.99 -0.94 -11.69
CA THR A 118 -12.67 -0.39 -10.52
C THR A 118 -13.96 0.32 -10.91
N PHE A 119 -13.94 1.13 -11.98
CA PHE A 119 -15.14 1.78 -12.49
C PHE A 119 -16.20 0.77 -12.93
N TRP A 120 -15.84 -0.23 -13.74
CA TRP A 120 -16.80 -1.23 -14.21
C TRP A 120 -17.35 -2.09 -13.07
N LYS A 121 -16.52 -2.45 -12.09
CA LYS A 121 -16.97 -3.09 -10.86
C LYS A 121 -18.06 -2.24 -10.17
N ASN A 122 -17.83 -0.93 -10.04
CA ASN A 122 -18.81 -0.03 -9.41
C ASN A 122 -20.10 0.06 -10.22
N VAL A 123 -20.04 0.13 -11.54
CA VAL A 123 -21.24 0.10 -12.42
C VAL A 123 -22.06 -1.19 -12.18
N VAL A 124 -21.39 -2.35 -12.08
CA VAL A 124 -22.06 -3.62 -11.77
C VAL A 124 -22.74 -3.56 -10.40
N LEU A 125 -22.07 -3.02 -9.39
CA LEU A 125 -22.63 -2.85 -8.04
C LEU A 125 -23.83 -1.89 -8.04
N ASP A 126 -23.80 -0.81 -8.83
CA ASP A 126 -24.92 0.11 -8.99
C ASP A 126 -26.15 -0.58 -9.59
N VAL A 127 -25.96 -1.40 -10.64
CA VAL A 127 -27.04 -2.17 -11.24
C VAL A 127 -27.64 -3.16 -10.23
N MET A 128 -26.79 -3.84 -9.45
CA MET A 128 -27.25 -4.75 -8.39
C MET A 128 -28.04 -3.99 -7.33
N LEU A 129 -27.56 -2.83 -6.91
CA LEU A 129 -28.23 -1.99 -5.90
C LEU A 129 -29.58 -1.48 -6.39
N ALA A 130 -29.66 -1.01 -7.64
CA ALA A 130 -30.91 -0.62 -8.26
C ALA A 130 -31.93 -1.76 -8.32
N LEU A 131 -31.47 -2.98 -8.64
CA LEU A 131 -32.28 -4.20 -8.61
C LEU A 131 -32.79 -4.52 -7.19
N PHE A 132 -31.93 -4.37 -6.17
CA PHE A 132 -32.31 -4.59 -4.77
C PHE A 132 -33.35 -3.60 -4.28
N ILE A 133 -33.25 -2.32 -4.65
CA ILE A 133 -34.24 -1.29 -4.33
C ILE A 133 -35.59 -1.63 -4.97
N TRP A 134 -35.57 -2.00 -6.26
CA TRP A 134 -36.77 -2.39 -7.00
C TRP A 134 -37.44 -3.66 -6.42
N ARG A 135 -36.62 -4.66 -6.07
CA ARG A 135 -37.06 -5.98 -5.59
C ARG A 135 -36.82 -6.21 -4.10
N ARG A 136 -36.84 -5.16 -3.30
CA ARG A 136 -36.52 -5.20 -1.87
C ARG A 136 -37.31 -6.24 -1.05
N LYS A 137 -38.50 -6.63 -1.51
CA LYS A 137 -39.35 -7.67 -0.86
C LYS A 137 -38.87 -9.11 -1.13
N ASP A 138 -38.01 -9.28 -2.14
CA ASP A 138 -37.47 -10.57 -2.54
C ASP A 138 -36.08 -10.81 -1.93
N LEU A 139 -35.51 -9.84 -1.23
CA LEU A 139 -34.26 -9.98 -0.50
C LEU A 139 -34.39 -10.99 0.62
N TYR A 140 -33.33 -11.75 0.84
CA TYR A 140 -33.30 -12.85 1.78
C TYR A 140 -32.95 -12.36 3.18
N GLU A 141 -33.63 -12.93 4.19
CA GLU A 141 -33.30 -12.80 5.59
C GLU A 141 -32.75 -14.15 6.07
N LEU A 142 -31.44 -14.18 6.37
CA LEU A 142 -30.73 -15.41 6.78
C LEU A 142 -31.03 -15.78 8.22
N ILE A 143 -31.18 -14.79 9.10
CA ILE A 143 -31.38 -14.95 10.53
C ILE A 143 -32.77 -14.45 10.90
N GLY A 144 -33.58 -15.32 11.51
CA GLY A 144 -34.91 -14.94 12.01
C GLY A 144 -34.82 -13.82 13.08
N SER A 145 -35.92 -13.09 13.20
CA SER A 145 -36.03 -11.74 13.78
C SER A 145 -35.55 -11.52 15.22
N THR A 146 -35.21 -12.55 16.00
CA THR A 146 -34.99 -12.36 17.45
C THR A 146 -33.54 -12.02 17.83
N ASN A 147 -32.55 -12.45 17.08
CA ASN A 147 -31.15 -12.34 17.47
C ASN A 147 -30.25 -11.50 16.52
N TYR A 148 -30.77 -11.03 15.38
CA TYR A 148 -29.98 -10.35 14.37
C TYR A 148 -29.36 -9.03 14.89
N THR A 149 -30.06 -8.32 15.77
CA THR A 149 -29.58 -7.06 16.37
C THR A 149 -28.32 -7.31 17.20
N PHE A 150 -28.31 -8.40 18.00
CA PHE A 150 -27.14 -8.80 18.77
C PHE A 150 -25.97 -9.13 17.86
N TYR A 151 -26.15 -9.93 16.83
CA TYR A 151 -25.08 -10.29 15.90
C TYR A 151 -24.54 -9.08 15.14
N PHE A 152 -25.41 -8.14 14.76
CA PHE A 152 -24.99 -6.91 14.09
C PHE A 152 -24.07 -6.07 14.99
N TYR A 153 -24.49 -5.79 16.23
CA TYR A 153 -23.65 -5.02 17.15
C TYR A 153 -22.37 -5.74 17.53
N TRP A 154 -22.41 -7.06 17.64
CA TRP A 154 -21.21 -7.86 17.87
C TRP A 154 -20.22 -7.72 16.73
N CYS A 155 -20.64 -7.84 15.47
CA CYS A 155 -19.79 -7.69 14.32
C CYS A 155 -19.27 -6.25 14.15
N LEU A 156 -20.09 -5.26 14.49
CA LEU A 156 -19.67 -3.86 14.53
C LEU A 156 -18.54 -3.65 15.56
N LEU A 157 -18.68 -4.23 16.73
CA LEU A 157 -17.65 -4.19 17.77
C LEU A 157 -16.36 -4.86 17.31
N VAL A 158 -16.45 -5.98 16.61
CA VAL A 158 -15.30 -6.68 15.99
C VAL A 158 -14.63 -5.78 14.94
N ALA A 159 -15.40 -5.13 14.05
CA ALA A 159 -14.84 -4.22 13.04
C ALA A 159 -14.11 -3.05 13.70
N ILE A 160 -14.68 -2.44 14.73
CA ILE A 160 -14.02 -1.36 15.51
C ILE A 160 -12.73 -1.90 16.17
N GLY A 161 -12.77 -3.09 16.75
CA GLY A 161 -11.60 -3.73 17.34
C GLY A 161 -10.48 -4.01 16.33
N LEU A 162 -10.84 -4.47 15.13
CA LEU A 162 -9.87 -4.67 14.03
C LEU A 162 -9.25 -3.35 13.58
N CYS A 163 -10.06 -2.29 13.39
CA CYS A 163 -9.53 -0.96 13.06
C CYS A 163 -8.59 -0.43 14.16
N TRP A 164 -8.95 -0.64 15.43
CA TRP A 164 -8.10 -0.25 16.55
C TRP A 164 -6.75 -0.97 16.50
N ILE A 165 -6.76 -2.29 16.35
CA ILE A 165 -5.52 -3.10 16.26
C ILE A 165 -4.70 -2.69 15.06
N GLY A 166 -5.31 -2.57 13.86
CA GLY A 166 -4.63 -2.21 12.62
C GLY A 166 -4.04 -0.80 12.60
N THR A 167 -4.53 0.09 13.47
CA THR A 167 -3.96 1.45 13.61
C THR A 167 -2.69 1.47 14.45
N PHE A 168 -2.61 0.62 15.49
CA PHE A 168 -1.50 0.67 16.46
C PHE A 168 -0.50 -0.47 16.31
N ARG A 169 -0.77 -1.44 15.43
CA ARG A 169 0.12 -2.58 15.16
C ARG A 169 0.25 -2.80 13.65
N ASP A 170 1.34 -3.44 13.26
CA ASP A 170 1.45 -3.92 11.88
C ASP A 170 0.29 -4.88 11.56
N PRO A 171 -0.29 -4.80 10.36
CA PRO A 171 -1.40 -5.66 9.96
C PRO A 171 -0.98 -7.14 10.02
N PHE A 172 -1.85 -7.99 10.56
CA PHE A 172 -1.58 -9.42 10.68
C PHE A 172 -1.52 -10.13 9.32
N ILE A 173 -2.20 -9.61 8.31
CA ILE A 173 -2.04 -9.96 6.90
C ILE A 173 -1.42 -8.74 6.23
N ASP A 174 -0.18 -8.87 5.79
CA ASP A 174 0.55 -7.79 5.12
C ASP A 174 0.39 -7.93 3.61
N PHE A 175 -0.45 -7.08 3.03
CA PHE A 175 -0.67 -7.00 1.59
C PHE A 175 0.25 -5.97 0.91
N ARG A 176 1.06 -5.25 1.69
CA ARG A 176 1.93 -4.17 1.19
C ARG A 176 3.04 -4.73 0.30
N PRO A 177 3.56 -3.90 -0.63
CA PRO A 177 4.62 -4.33 -1.55
C PRO A 177 5.91 -4.74 -0.83
N TYR A 178 6.17 -4.19 0.37
CA TYR A 178 7.35 -4.48 1.18
C TYR A 178 7.08 -5.63 2.16
N HIS A 179 7.02 -6.86 1.69
CA HIS A 179 6.87 -8.06 2.53
C HIS A 179 8.16 -8.89 2.56
N PRO A 180 8.39 -9.74 3.56
CA PRO A 180 9.55 -10.64 3.60
C PRO A 180 9.71 -11.46 2.31
N GLY A 181 10.94 -11.52 1.79
CA GLY A 181 11.28 -12.18 0.54
C GLY A 181 11.27 -11.27 -0.70
N VAL A 182 10.80 -10.03 -0.58
CA VAL A 182 10.86 -9.08 -1.68
C VAL A 182 12.30 -8.59 -1.88
N ASP A 183 12.75 -8.61 -3.11
CA ASP A 183 13.99 -7.98 -3.53
C ASP A 183 13.74 -6.49 -3.78
N ILE A 184 14.06 -5.67 -2.76
CA ILE A 184 13.89 -4.21 -2.84
C ILE A 184 14.89 -3.63 -3.84
N ALA A 185 16.09 -4.22 -3.94
CA ALA A 185 17.10 -3.75 -4.88
C ALA A 185 16.63 -3.91 -6.33
N ALA A 186 16.12 -5.09 -6.69
CA ALA A 186 15.56 -5.32 -8.03
C ALA A 186 14.36 -4.40 -8.31
N GLY A 187 13.46 -4.23 -7.35
CA GLY A 187 12.28 -3.39 -7.51
C GLY A 187 12.58 -1.89 -7.64
N ALA A 188 13.52 -1.37 -6.83
CA ALA A 188 13.83 0.06 -6.81
C ALA A 188 14.85 0.49 -7.87
N LEU A 189 15.81 -0.38 -8.22
CA LEU A 189 16.87 -0.07 -9.18
C LEU A 189 16.55 -0.55 -10.61
N GLY A 190 15.42 -1.22 -10.81
CA GLY A 190 15.05 -1.76 -12.12
C GLY A 190 15.96 -2.89 -12.60
N GLN A 191 16.71 -3.51 -11.71
CA GLN A 191 17.54 -4.68 -12.03
C GLN A 191 16.65 -5.91 -12.16
N THR A 192 16.16 -6.16 -13.35
CA THR A 192 15.71 -7.50 -13.73
C THR A 192 16.94 -8.40 -13.83
N ASP A 193 16.89 -9.56 -13.14
CA ASP A 193 17.91 -10.62 -13.30
C ASP A 193 18.35 -10.75 -14.75
N GLY A 194 19.62 -10.58 -14.98
CA GLY A 194 20.51 -10.89 -16.10
C GLY A 194 20.02 -11.53 -17.40
N SER A 195 18.81 -11.26 -17.84
CA SER A 195 18.40 -11.38 -19.21
C SER A 195 17.98 -9.98 -19.70
N GLU A 196 18.86 -9.38 -20.49
CA GLU A 196 18.61 -8.17 -21.26
C GLU A 196 17.24 -8.21 -21.93
N ALA A 197 16.27 -7.59 -21.28
CA ALA A 197 15.16 -6.98 -21.96
C ALA A 197 15.16 -5.53 -21.49
N THR A 198 16.15 -4.77 -21.93
CA THR A 198 15.92 -3.39 -22.31
C THR A 198 14.75 -3.46 -23.28
N GLU A 199 13.53 -3.20 -22.81
CA GLU A 199 12.56 -2.63 -23.70
C GLU A 199 13.21 -1.29 -24.09
N ASP A 200 13.96 -1.29 -25.18
CA ASP A 200 14.35 -0.07 -25.85
C ASP A 200 13.03 0.61 -26.20
N VAL A 201 12.62 1.56 -25.38
CA VAL A 201 11.49 2.42 -25.66
C VAL A 201 12.03 3.50 -26.57
N GLU A 202 11.65 3.44 -27.83
CA GLU A 202 11.94 4.54 -28.75
C GLU A 202 10.92 5.66 -28.51
N TYR A 203 11.45 6.85 -28.24
CA TYR A 203 10.66 8.06 -28.12
C TYR A 203 10.47 8.69 -29.49
N PHE A 204 9.23 8.87 -29.89
CA PHE A 204 8.87 9.57 -31.12
C PHE A 204 8.19 10.89 -30.76
N CYS A 205 8.64 11.97 -31.37
CA CYS A 205 8.02 13.28 -31.25
C CYS A 205 7.06 13.49 -32.44
N ILE A 206 5.80 13.77 -32.14
CA ILE A 206 4.81 14.10 -33.16
C ILE A 206 4.85 15.61 -33.39
N TYR A 207 5.09 15.99 -34.65
CA TYR A 207 5.01 17.35 -35.13
C TYR A 207 3.86 17.49 -36.13
N GLU A 208 3.26 18.69 -36.16
CA GLU A 208 2.19 19.03 -37.09
C GLU A 208 2.59 20.20 -37.98
N LYS A 209 2.38 20.05 -39.29
CA LYS A 209 2.56 21.10 -40.31
C LYS A 209 1.42 21.04 -41.32
N ASP A 210 0.73 22.16 -41.56
CA ASP A 210 -0.39 22.28 -42.52
C ASP A 210 -1.50 21.23 -42.28
N GLY A 211 -1.75 20.86 -41.01
CA GLY A 211 -2.75 19.87 -40.63
C GLY A 211 -2.32 18.40 -40.87
N VAL A 212 -1.07 18.16 -41.21
CA VAL A 212 -0.48 16.82 -41.39
C VAL A 212 0.43 16.53 -40.19
N ARG A 213 0.13 15.46 -39.43
CA ARG A 213 0.96 14.99 -38.34
C ARG A 213 1.99 13.99 -38.83
N LYS A 214 3.23 14.14 -38.39
CA LYS A 214 4.32 13.24 -38.70
C LYS A 214 5.12 12.92 -37.45
N GLU A 215 5.53 11.65 -37.32
CA GLU A 215 6.36 11.15 -36.23
C GLU A 215 7.86 11.28 -36.65
N PHE A 216 8.66 11.78 -35.71
CA PHE A 216 10.10 11.90 -35.86
C PHE A 216 10.79 11.18 -34.69
N ALA A 217 11.84 10.43 -34.94
CA ALA A 217 12.68 9.88 -33.88
C ALA A 217 13.46 11.00 -33.20
N LEU A 218 13.86 10.79 -31.94
CA LEU A 218 14.57 11.80 -31.16
C LEU A 218 15.88 12.25 -31.82
N GLU A 219 16.45 11.38 -32.66
CA GLU A 219 17.69 11.66 -33.40
C GLU A 219 17.45 12.38 -34.75
N GLU A 220 16.21 12.46 -35.22
CA GLU A 220 15.83 13.03 -36.52
C GLU A 220 14.78 14.15 -36.38
N LEU A 221 14.90 14.97 -35.33
CA LEU A 221 13.98 16.08 -35.11
C LEU A 221 14.08 17.13 -36.22
N PRO A 222 12.96 17.71 -36.73
CA PRO A 222 12.97 18.76 -37.72
C PRO A 222 13.60 20.06 -37.16
N ASP A 223 14.30 20.81 -38.02
CA ASP A 223 14.86 22.10 -37.64
C ASP A 223 13.76 23.15 -37.38
N GLU A 224 14.04 24.12 -36.47
CA GLU A 224 13.08 25.17 -36.11
C GLU A 224 12.61 26.02 -37.33
N ASP A 225 13.42 26.09 -38.38
CA ASP A 225 13.09 26.81 -39.60
C ASP A 225 12.16 26.06 -40.56
N ASP A 226 11.91 24.77 -40.35
CA ASP A 226 11.10 23.96 -41.24
C ASP A 226 9.56 24.10 -41.01
N GLY A 227 9.16 24.92 -40.05
CA GLY A 227 7.75 25.28 -39.80
C GLY A 227 6.92 24.11 -39.25
N TRP A 228 7.52 23.14 -38.58
CA TRP A 228 6.87 22.09 -37.83
C TRP A 228 6.62 22.53 -36.39
N GLU A 229 5.38 22.35 -35.91
CA GLU A 229 5.02 22.62 -34.52
C GLU A 229 4.97 21.31 -33.71
N PHE A 230 5.62 21.27 -32.57
CA PHE A 230 5.60 20.12 -31.66
C PHE A 230 4.21 19.92 -31.06
N VAL A 231 3.68 18.69 -31.08
CA VAL A 231 2.36 18.34 -30.54
C VAL A 231 2.49 17.53 -29.26
N GLU A 232 3.17 16.37 -29.32
CA GLU A 232 3.32 15.45 -28.19
C GLU A 232 4.47 14.46 -28.39
N THR A 233 4.93 13.82 -27.33
CA THR A 233 5.89 12.70 -27.38
C THR A 233 5.15 11.39 -27.14
N VAL A 234 5.42 10.38 -27.98
CA VAL A 234 4.84 9.03 -27.87
C VAL A 234 5.95 8.02 -27.64
N GLU A 235 5.76 7.14 -26.66
CA GLU A 235 6.65 6.03 -26.35
C GLU A 235 6.17 4.77 -27.08
N ARG A 236 7.08 4.06 -27.77
CA ARG A 236 6.79 2.75 -28.38
C ARG A 236 7.86 1.73 -28.00
N PRO A 237 7.47 0.55 -27.54
CA PRO A 237 8.41 -0.54 -27.34
C PRO A 237 8.99 -1.01 -28.68
N VAL A 238 10.30 -1.14 -28.78
CA VAL A 238 11.02 -1.67 -29.93
C VAL A 238 10.79 -3.17 -30.01
N GLY A 239 9.95 -3.61 -30.94
CA GLY A 239 9.68 -5.02 -31.17
C GLY A 239 8.19 -5.36 -31.02
N GLY A 240 7.46 -5.23 -32.11
CA GLY A 240 6.06 -5.63 -32.18
C GLY A 240 5.87 -7.13 -31.99
N ALA A 241 5.57 -7.54 -30.76
CA ALA A 241 4.89 -8.79 -30.47
C ALA A 241 3.93 -8.52 -29.31
N VAL A 242 2.64 -8.45 -29.66
CA VAL A 242 1.56 -8.62 -28.69
C VAL A 242 1.70 -10.05 -28.17
N SER A 243 2.36 -10.24 -27.04
CA SER A 243 2.37 -11.53 -26.35
C SER A 243 1.12 -11.64 -25.52
N ASP A 244 0.27 -12.61 -25.90
CA ASP A 244 -0.87 -13.08 -25.15
C ASP A 244 -0.49 -13.29 -23.66
N VAL A 245 -1.26 -12.65 -22.80
CA VAL A 245 -1.23 -12.81 -21.35
C VAL A 245 -1.59 -14.27 -21.02
N GLY A 246 -0.66 -15.01 -20.44
CA GLY A 246 -0.95 -16.33 -19.88
C GLY A 246 0.20 -17.33 -19.90
N SER A 247 1.26 -17.08 -19.15
CA SER A 247 2.17 -18.16 -18.75
C SER A 247 2.65 -17.93 -17.31
N GLU A 248 2.69 -19.04 -16.55
CA GLU A 248 3.09 -19.10 -15.13
C GLU A 248 4.53 -18.61 -14.83
N ALA A 249 5.24 -18.06 -15.82
CA ALA A 249 6.58 -17.48 -15.67
C ALA A 249 6.57 -16.03 -15.15
N ASP A 250 5.41 -15.34 -15.12
CA ASP A 250 5.31 -13.94 -14.64
C ASP A 250 5.20 -13.80 -13.11
N ALA A 251 5.13 -14.90 -12.37
CA ALA A 251 5.02 -14.86 -10.90
C ALA A 251 6.28 -14.38 -10.18
N ASN A 252 7.39 -14.16 -10.89
CA ASN A 252 8.68 -13.78 -10.32
C ASN A 252 9.19 -12.40 -10.79
N ARG A 253 8.36 -11.60 -11.46
CA ARG A 253 8.71 -10.22 -11.76
C ARG A 253 8.50 -9.37 -10.52
N THR A 254 9.58 -8.87 -9.94
CA THR A 254 9.53 -7.90 -8.84
C THR A 254 8.82 -6.65 -9.34
N GLN A 255 7.72 -6.28 -8.68
CA GLN A 255 6.99 -5.05 -9.04
C GLN A 255 7.90 -3.83 -8.80
N PRO A 256 7.82 -2.80 -9.65
CA PRO A 256 8.55 -1.55 -9.39
C PRO A 256 8.19 -1.01 -7.99
N LEU A 257 9.19 -0.65 -7.22
CA LEU A 257 9.03 -0.12 -5.88
C LEU A 257 9.51 1.34 -5.85
N ASP A 258 8.65 2.24 -5.38
CA ASP A 258 8.99 3.65 -5.17
C ASP A 258 9.85 3.80 -3.90
N PHE A 259 11.05 3.21 -3.90
CA PHE A 259 11.97 3.29 -2.77
C PHE A 259 13.16 4.17 -3.13
N PHE A 260 13.41 5.19 -2.32
CA PHE A 260 14.64 5.97 -2.40
C PHE A 260 15.13 6.36 -1.01
N ALA A 261 16.44 6.57 -0.90
CA ALA A 261 17.10 7.08 0.29
C ALA A 261 18.13 8.13 -0.11
N ARG A 262 18.22 9.21 0.66
CA ARG A 262 19.18 10.32 0.47
C ARG A 262 19.97 10.55 1.73
N THR A 263 21.21 11.01 1.57
CA THR A 263 22.06 11.45 2.67
C THR A 263 21.58 12.79 3.26
N THR A 264 22.17 13.21 4.37
CA THR A 264 21.96 14.55 4.97
C THR A 264 22.30 15.69 4.02
N ASP A 265 23.19 15.46 3.06
CA ASP A 265 23.63 16.45 2.06
C ASP A 265 22.75 16.44 0.81
N GLY A 266 21.72 15.56 0.78
CA GLY A 266 20.75 15.45 -0.30
C GLY A 266 21.19 14.53 -1.46
N GLU A 267 22.35 13.89 -1.37
CA GLU A 267 22.82 12.93 -2.37
C GLU A 267 22.01 11.65 -2.34
N LEU A 268 21.77 11.05 -3.49
CA LEU A 268 21.04 9.79 -3.61
C LEU A 268 21.91 8.64 -3.10
N PHE A 269 21.41 7.90 -2.12
CA PHE A 269 22.09 6.79 -1.44
C PHE A 269 21.40 5.44 -1.66
N THR A 270 20.37 5.41 -2.49
CA THR A 270 19.52 4.23 -2.71
C THR A 270 20.33 3.03 -3.19
N GLU A 271 21.15 3.22 -4.22
CA GLU A 271 21.96 2.15 -4.80
C GLU A 271 22.96 1.61 -3.77
N GLU A 272 23.68 2.47 -3.09
CA GLU A 272 24.66 2.06 -2.06
C GLU A 272 24.00 1.30 -0.90
N LEU A 273 22.81 1.71 -0.47
CA LEU A 273 22.06 1.05 0.57
C LEU A 273 21.61 -0.36 0.16
N LEU A 274 21.09 -0.51 -1.05
CA LEU A 274 20.43 -1.74 -1.50
C LEU A 274 21.41 -2.76 -2.11
N THR A 275 22.52 -2.32 -2.68
CA THR A 275 23.56 -3.22 -3.24
C THR A 275 24.62 -3.64 -2.23
N LYS A 276 24.50 -3.16 -0.98
CA LYS A 276 25.44 -3.52 0.07
C LYS A 276 25.37 -5.00 0.38
N SER A 277 26.52 -5.70 0.27
CA SER A 277 26.60 -7.14 0.55
C SER A 277 26.46 -7.43 2.05
N GLY A 278 25.76 -8.50 2.37
CA GLY A 278 25.52 -8.97 3.73
C GLY A 278 24.28 -8.35 4.37
N TYR A 279 24.29 -8.27 5.71
CA TYR A 279 23.15 -7.81 6.47
C TYR A 279 23.17 -6.29 6.67
N THR A 280 22.00 -5.67 6.47
CA THR A 280 21.77 -4.25 6.70
C THR A 280 20.52 -4.04 7.56
N PHE A 281 20.71 -3.49 8.75
CA PHE A 281 19.58 -3.02 9.57
C PHE A 281 19.15 -1.63 9.12
N VAL A 282 17.86 -1.46 8.95
CA VAL A 282 17.27 -0.15 8.69
C VAL A 282 16.22 0.14 9.73
N LEU A 283 16.53 1.08 10.61
CA LEU A 283 15.59 1.65 11.57
C LEU A 283 14.65 2.59 10.81
N LEU A 284 13.37 2.36 10.91
CA LEU A 284 12.31 3.09 10.21
C LEU A 284 11.61 4.02 11.20
N SER A 285 11.71 5.33 11.03
CA SER A 285 11.09 6.29 11.92
C SER A 285 10.45 7.44 11.14
N PRO A 286 9.15 7.35 10.83
CA PRO A 286 8.42 8.46 10.21
C PRO A 286 8.52 9.75 11.02
N SER A 287 8.58 9.63 12.36
CA SER A 287 8.73 10.75 13.29
C SER A 287 9.66 10.39 14.44
N LEU A 288 10.79 11.08 14.53
CA LEU A 288 11.81 10.87 15.56
C LEU A 288 11.35 11.29 16.98
N ASP A 289 10.27 12.07 17.08
CA ASP A 289 9.85 12.69 18.35
C ASP A 289 9.12 11.74 19.31
N HIS A 290 8.69 10.57 18.84
CA HIS A 290 7.83 9.65 19.58
C HIS A 290 8.55 8.44 20.19
N ALA A 291 9.87 8.28 19.99
CA ALA A 291 10.61 7.22 20.64
C ALA A 291 10.77 7.48 22.14
N ASN A 292 10.29 6.58 22.98
CA ASN A 292 10.47 6.65 24.43
C ASN A 292 11.86 6.15 24.85
N GLN A 293 12.24 6.31 26.14
CA GLN A 293 13.57 5.90 26.62
C GLN A 293 13.83 4.41 26.43
N HIS A 294 12.82 3.58 26.61
CA HIS A 294 12.95 2.12 26.43
C HIS A 294 13.24 1.74 24.96
N ASP A 295 12.65 2.47 24.00
CA ASP A 295 12.94 2.25 22.59
C ASP A 295 14.38 2.68 22.25
N LEU A 296 14.86 3.76 22.86
CA LEU A 296 16.26 4.21 22.69
C LEU A 296 17.26 3.17 23.15
N ASP A 297 17.06 2.61 24.34
CA ASP A 297 17.94 1.54 24.88
C ASP A 297 17.96 0.31 23.96
N ARG A 298 16.86 -0.01 23.29
CA ARG A 298 16.76 -1.13 22.34
C ARG A 298 17.42 -0.82 21.00
N ILE A 299 17.29 0.42 20.52
CA ILE A 299 18.00 0.87 19.31
C ILE A 299 19.50 0.78 19.52
N GLU A 300 19.98 1.25 20.69
CA GLU A 300 21.39 1.21 21.04
C GLU A 300 21.92 -0.23 21.09
N GLN A 301 21.20 -1.15 21.72
CA GLN A 301 21.57 -2.59 21.74
C GLN A 301 21.64 -3.18 20.32
N LEU A 302 20.72 -2.81 19.42
CA LEU A 302 20.76 -3.27 18.04
C LEU A 302 21.92 -2.66 17.25
N TYR A 303 22.20 -1.38 17.50
CA TYR A 303 23.31 -0.69 16.85
C TYR A 303 24.66 -1.26 17.29
N GLU A 304 24.88 -1.44 18.61
CA GLU A 304 26.09 -2.08 19.16
C GLU A 304 26.27 -3.51 18.55
N TYR A 305 25.19 -4.31 18.51
CA TYR A 305 25.23 -5.63 17.92
C TYR A 305 25.61 -5.59 16.44
N ALA A 306 25.04 -4.67 15.65
CA ALA A 306 25.38 -4.51 14.25
C ALA A 306 26.83 -4.07 14.07
N PHE A 307 27.30 -3.14 14.90
CA PHE A 307 28.68 -2.67 14.88
C PHE A 307 29.69 -3.78 15.20
N ASP A 308 29.45 -4.57 16.25
CA ASP A 308 30.33 -5.67 16.68
C ASP A 308 30.45 -6.78 15.61
N HIS A 309 29.39 -6.99 14.82
CA HIS A 309 29.36 -8.02 13.78
C HIS A 309 29.63 -7.45 12.36
N GLN A 310 29.97 -6.16 12.25
CA GLN A 310 30.22 -5.46 10.97
C GLN A 310 29.02 -5.49 10.01
N TYR A 311 27.79 -5.52 10.56
CA TYR A 311 26.57 -5.32 9.79
C TYR A 311 26.34 -3.82 9.59
N ALA A 312 25.76 -3.46 8.44
CA ALA A 312 25.39 -2.09 8.21
C ALA A 312 24.16 -1.70 9.05
N PHE A 313 24.13 -0.44 9.50
CA PHE A 313 23.02 0.11 10.25
C PHE A 313 22.72 1.53 9.78
N TYR A 314 21.45 1.82 9.44
CA TYR A 314 20.99 3.14 9.01
C TYR A 314 19.65 3.46 9.66
N CYS A 315 19.38 4.75 9.86
CA CYS A 315 18.06 5.23 10.25
C CYS A 315 17.42 5.95 9.05
N LEU A 316 16.30 5.42 8.55
CA LEU A 316 15.53 6.02 7.47
C LEU A 316 14.36 6.82 8.04
N THR A 317 14.32 8.12 7.76
CA THR A 317 13.34 9.05 8.31
C THR A 317 12.80 10.01 7.25
N ALA A 318 11.61 10.54 7.50
CA ALA A 318 10.99 11.57 6.67
C ALA A 318 11.20 13.00 7.21
N ARG A 319 11.98 13.15 8.29
CA ARG A 319 12.19 14.44 8.96
C ARG A 319 13.35 15.22 8.36
N ASP A 320 13.31 16.53 8.56
CA ASP A 320 14.35 17.43 8.09
C ASP A 320 15.69 17.29 8.85
N THR A 321 16.75 17.79 8.27
CA THR A 321 18.10 17.74 8.82
C THR A 321 18.21 18.40 10.20
N ILE A 322 17.41 19.43 10.50
CA ILE A 322 17.43 20.13 11.79
C ILE A 322 16.93 19.22 12.90
N GLN A 323 15.85 18.51 12.66
CA GLN A 323 15.27 17.57 13.65
C GLN A 323 16.19 16.37 13.86
N VAL A 324 16.82 15.86 12.81
CA VAL A 324 17.83 14.80 12.92
C VAL A 324 19.02 15.26 13.73
N THR A 325 19.58 16.44 13.47
CA THR A 325 20.71 17.00 14.23
C THR A 325 20.37 17.18 15.70
N ASN A 326 19.19 17.71 16.01
CA ASN A 326 18.70 17.84 17.38
C ASN A 326 18.55 16.48 18.06
N ARG A 327 18.07 15.47 17.33
CA ARG A 327 17.93 14.11 17.85
C ARG A 327 19.29 13.48 18.15
N GLN A 328 20.24 13.55 17.24
CA GLN A 328 21.60 13.07 17.45
C GLN A 328 22.24 13.72 18.69
N TYR A 329 22.11 15.04 18.83
CA TYR A 329 22.62 15.75 19.98
C TYR A 329 21.98 15.28 21.30
N ASN A 330 20.66 15.09 21.33
CA ASN A 330 19.93 14.73 22.53
C ASN A 330 20.08 13.25 22.93
N THR A 331 20.29 12.36 21.97
CA THR A 331 20.35 10.91 22.20
C THR A 331 21.76 10.32 22.10
N GLY A 332 22.71 11.06 21.55
CA GLY A 332 24.06 10.54 21.26
C GLY A 332 24.10 9.52 20.14
N ALA A 333 23.08 9.47 19.27
CA ALA A 333 23.01 8.49 18.19
C ALA A 333 24.18 8.64 17.21
N GLU A 334 24.97 7.58 17.05
CA GLU A 334 26.19 7.54 16.19
C GLU A 334 25.91 6.92 14.81
N TYR A 335 24.73 6.28 14.61
CA TYR A 335 24.37 5.69 13.32
C TYR A 335 23.96 6.73 12.27
N PRO A 336 24.23 6.45 10.97
CA PRO A 336 23.88 7.35 9.88
C PRO A 336 22.36 7.50 9.70
N PHE A 337 21.94 8.73 9.41
CA PHE A 337 20.56 9.03 9.05
C PHE A 337 20.45 9.20 7.54
N LEU A 338 19.39 8.59 6.99
CA LEU A 338 18.98 8.70 5.59
C LEU A 338 17.58 9.30 5.53
N PHE A 339 17.29 10.02 4.48
CA PHE A 339 16.04 10.74 4.26
C PHE A 339 15.24 10.10 3.12
N THR A 340 13.94 10.00 3.30
CA THR A 340 12.98 9.57 2.30
C THR A 340 11.63 10.23 2.55
N ASP A 341 10.64 9.98 1.71
CA ASP A 341 9.28 10.46 1.94
C ASP A 341 8.58 9.71 3.07
N ALA A 342 7.74 10.43 3.82
CA ALA A 342 6.94 9.84 4.89
C ALA A 342 6.07 8.69 4.40
N GLN A 343 5.49 8.83 3.22
CA GLN A 343 4.65 7.82 2.60
C GLN A 343 5.40 6.51 2.34
N ILE A 344 6.68 6.57 1.94
CA ILE A 344 7.52 5.38 1.76
C ILE A 344 7.73 4.66 3.09
N VAL A 345 8.15 5.40 4.13
CA VAL A 345 8.37 4.81 5.47
C VAL A 345 7.07 4.19 5.99
N GLU A 346 5.96 4.90 5.87
CA GLU A 346 4.65 4.44 6.31
C GLU A 346 4.13 3.25 5.47
N THR A 347 4.51 3.13 4.20
CA THR A 347 4.20 1.96 3.37
C THR A 347 5.00 0.74 3.80
N ILE A 348 6.26 0.92 4.21
CA ILE A 348 7.10 -0.18 4.70
C ILE A 348 6.61 -0.67 6.08
N THR A 349 6.39 0.24 7.03
CA THR A 349 5.98 -0.09 8.40
C THR A 349 4.86 0.82 8.90
N ARG A 350 4.00 0.30 9.79
CA ARG A 350 3.05 1.11 10.58
C ARG A 350 3.61 1.44 11.97
N ALA A 351 4.77 0.87 12.30
CA ALA A 351 5.43 1.09 13.57
C ALA A 351 6.29 2.37 13.56
N ASN A 352 6.36 3.05 14.69
CA ASN A 352 7.26 4.17 14.91
C ASN A 352 7.88 4.10 16.32
N PRO A 353 9.13 3.62 16.44
CA PRO A 353 10.02 3.13 15.37
C PRO A 353 9.74 1.68 14.96
N GLY A 354 9.97 1.39 13.69
CA GLY A 354 10.07 0.04 13.13
C GLY A 354 11.51 -0.32 12.79
N VAL A 355 11.77 -1.61 12.60
CA VAL A 355 13.09 -2.12 12.14
C VAL A 355 12.85 -3.07 10.99
N MET A 356 13.64 -2.97 9.94
CA MET A 356 13.72 -3.97 8.89
C MET A 356 15.16 -4.48 8.75
N LEU A 357 15.29 -5.74 8.39
CA LEU A 357 16.56 -6.38 8.06
C LEU A 357 16.58 -6.71 6.57
N LEU A 358 17.60 -6.22 5.90
CA LEU A 358 17.92 -6.58 4.51
C LEU A 358 19.11 -7.53 4.48
N ARG A 359 19.11 -8.46 3.53
CA ARG A 359 20.26 -9.27 3.16
C ARG A 359 20.45 -9.18 1.66
N ASP A 360 21.59 -8.60 1.24
CA ASP A 360 21.89 -8.40 -0.19
C ASP A 360 20.73 -7.72 -0.97
N GLY A 361 20.06 -6.72 -0.37
CA GLY A 361 18.92 -6.01 -0.95
C GLY A 361 17.56 -6.68 -0.80
N VAL A 362 17.51 -7.94 -0.34
CA VAL A 362 16.26 -8.68 -0.08
C VAL A 362 15.78 -8.45 1.34
N LEU A 363 14.49 -8.16 1.50
CA LEU A 363 13.86 -7.97 2.81
C LEU A 363 13.71 -9.31 3.55
N CYS A 364 14.49 -9.53 4.61
CA CYS A 364 14.38 -10.72 5.45
C CYS A 364 13.14 -10.65 6.35
N TRP A 365 12.97 -9.55 7.05
CA TRP A 365 11.82 -9.28 7.92
C TRP A 365 11.72 -7.79 8.26
N LYS A 366 10.55 -7.42 8.76
CA LYS A 366 10.28 -6.10 9.36
C LYS A 366 9.38 -6.27 10.56
N GLU A 367 9.68 -5.56 11.64
CA GLU A 367 8.91 -5.62 12.90
C GLU A 367 8.87 -4.28 13.62
N ASN A 368 7.87 -4.13 14.48
CA ASN A 368 7.82 -3.01 15.42
C ASN A 368 8.93 -3.21 16.48
N LEU A 369 9.76 -2.19 16.69
CA LEU A 369 10.83 -2.25 17.67
C LEU A 369 10.30 -2.63 19.07
N SER A 370 9.11 -2.17 19.46
CA SER A 370 8.54 -2.46 20.77
C SER A 370 8.20 -3.94 20.99
N THR A 371 7.94 -4.71 19.91
CA THR A 371 7.60 -6.14 19.97
C THR A 371 8.77 -7.06 19.59
N LEU A 372 9.78 -6.54 18.91
CA LEU A 372 10.98 -7.30 18.53
C LEU A 372 11.72 -7.81 19.76
N ASP A 373 12.01 -9.09 19.85
CA ASP A 373 12.83 -9.63 20.92
C ASP A 373 14.33 -9.38 20.65
N VAL A 374 14.75 -8.13 20.93
CA VAL A 374 16.14 -7.69 20.71
C VAL A 374 17.12 -8.59 21.48
N LYS A 375 16.77 -9.06 22.70
CA LYS A 375 17.64 -9.91 23.49
C LYS A 375 17.88 -11.28 22.85
N ALA A 376 16.86 -11.86 22.24
CA ALA A 376 17.00 -13.10 21.50
C ALA A 376 17.84 -12.88 20.23
N LEU A 377 17.62 -11.77 19.53
CA LEU A 377 18.31 -11.43 18.28
C LEU A 377 19.81 -11.22 18.50
N VAL A 378 20.24 -10.53 19.56
CA VAL A 378 21.65 -10.21 19.80
C VAL A 378 22.46 -11.35 20.43
N ASN A 379 21.84 -12.50 20.73
CA ASN A 379 22.52 -13.63 21.39
C ASN A 379 23.47 -14.43 20.47
N ALA A 380 23.27 -14.38 19.16
CA ALA A 380 24.08 -15.11 18.17
C ALA A 380 24.24 -14.29 16.89
N LYS A 381 25.15 -14.73 16.01
CA LYS A 381 25.26 -14.09 14.68
C LYS A 381 24.04 -14.37 13.83
N LEU A 382 23.68 -13.45 12.93
CA LEU A 382 22.53 -13.61 12.05
C LEU A 382 22.61 -14.87 11.19
N ASP A 383 23.79 -15.25 10.73
CA ASP A 383 23.99 -16.48 9.93
C ASP A 383 23.73 -17.79 10.72
N GLU A 384 23.69 -17.71 12.04
CA GLU A 384 23.53 -18.86 12.94
C GLU A 384 22.14 -18.98 13.54
N GLN A 385 21.23 -18.07 13.18
CA GLN A 385 19.89 -17.99 13.75
C GLN A 385 18.82 -17.66 12.71
N SER A 386 17.57 -17.96 13.03
CA SER A 386 16.41 -17.74 12.13
C SER A 386 16.17 -16.27 11.78
N TYR A 387 16.67 -15.32 12.59
CA TYR A 387 16.55 -13.88 12.28
C TYR A 387 17.37 -13.45 11.06
N GLY A 388 18.40 -14.22 10.65
CA GLY A 388 19.16 -13.95 9.43
C GLY A 388 18.53 -14.51 8.15
N GLU A 389 17.45 -15.29 8.26
CA GLU A 389 16.74 -15.86 7.13
C GLU A 389 15.51 -15.02 6.77
N VAL A 390 15.01 -15.21 5.53
CA VAL A 390 13.73 -14.64 5.13
C VAL A 390 12.63 -15.27 5.98
N MET A 391 11.95 -14.45 6.77
CA MET A 391 10.93 -14.92 7.69
C MET A 391 9.68 -15.36 6.93
N GLU A 392 9.37 -16.65 6.94
CA GLU A 392 8.07 -17.13 6.47
C GLU A 392 6.96 -16.60 7.38
N ILE A 393 5.99 -15.89 6.77
CA ILE A 393 4.86 -15.33 7.50
C ILE A 393 3.92 -16.47 7.90
N ASP A 394 4.00 -16.94 9.15
CA ASP A 394 3.02 -17.87 9.71
C ASP A 394 1.72 -17.12 10.07
N TYR A 395 0.83 -17.00 9.09
CA TYR A 395 -0.47 -16.35 9.25
C TYR A 395 -1.32 -17.00 10.37
N GLN A 396 -1.13 -18.28 10.66
CA GLN A 396 -1.86 -18.97 11.73
C GLN A 396 -1.40 -18.51 13.11
N LYS A 397 -0.08 -18.36 13.31
CA LYS A 397 0.44 -17.81 14.57
C LYS A 397 0.06 -16.35 14.77
N ARG A 398 0.10 -15.54 13.70
CA ARG A 398 -0.32 -14.14 13.78
C ARG A 398 -1.81 -14.00 14.10
N PHE A 399 -2.66 -14.84 13.51
CA PHE A 399 -4.09 -14.86 13.82
C PHE A 399 -4.38 -15.31 15.25
N LEU A 400 -3.67 -16.34 15.76
CA LEU A 400 -3.79 -16.79 17.15
C LEU A 400 -3.32 -15.72 18.15
N ALA A 401 -2.25 -14.98 17.84
CA ALA A 401 -1.77 -13.87 18.66
C ALA A 401 -2.74 -12.68 18.76
N LEU A 402 -3.70 -12.58 17.83
CA LEU A 402 -4.78 -11.58 17.88
C LEU A 402 -5.91 -11.97 18.81
N LEU A 403 -6.05 -13.26 19.12
CA LEU A 403 -7.13 -13.79 19.96
C LEU A 403 -6.75 -13.84 21.46
N ILE A 404 -5.48 -13.61 21.78
CA ILE A 404 -4.91 -13.53 23.14
C ILE A 404 -4.63 -12.08 23.49
#